data_fddc59542575b63f208ba5263520d9f2
#
_entry.id   fddc59542575b63f208ba5263520d9f2
#
_cell.length_a   1.000
_cell.length_b   1.000
_cell.length_c   1.000
_cell.angle_alpha   90.00
_cell.angle_beta   90.00
_cell.angle_gamma   90.00
#
_symmetry.space_group_name_H-M   'P 1'
#
loop_
_entity.id
_entity.type
_entity.pdbx_description
1 polymer ?
#
loop_
_entity_poly.entity_id
_entity_poly.type
_entity_poly.pdbx_seq_one_letter_code
_entity_poly.pdbx_strand_id
1 'polypeptide(L)'
;MAKFFIDRPVFAWVIALFILLAGLLAIPNLPVSQYPQIAPPTIIVNSVYPGASAQTVDESVTSLIEQEMNGAENMLYIESQSQSDGQSSVNVTFRNGTNPELAAVDVQNRLKRIEARLPQAVVQQGVTITRARSNLLLFVSLVSTEGKQSSVALGDYLA
;
A
#
# COMPACT_ATOMS: atom_id res chain seq x y z
N MET A 1 -12.86 -15.36 -49.40
CA MET A 1 -12.84 -14.11 -48.63
C MET A 1 -11.91 -13.06 -49.24
N ALA A 2 -10.71 -13.42 -49.76
CA ALA A 2 -9.79 -12.43 -50.34
C ALA A 2 -10.34 -11.63 -51.53
N LYS A 3 -11.11 -12.25 -52.45
CA LYS A 3 -11.75 -11.59 -53.58
C LYS A 3 -12.65 -10.42 -53.18
N PHE A 4 -13.35 -10.51 -52.05
CA PHE A 4 -14.23 -9.44 -51.58
C PHE A 4 -13.50 -8.14 -51.27
N PHE A 5 -12.28 -8.23 -50.72
CA PHE A 5 -11.45 -7.07 -50.39
C PHE A 5 -10.74 -6.51 -51.62
N ILE A 6 -10.47 -7.35 -52.64
CA ILE A 6 -9.86 -6.91 -53.90
C ILE A 6 -10.86 -6.06 -54.70
N ASP A 7 -12.12 -6.48 -54.71
CA ASP A 7 -13.19 -5.80 -55.44
C ASP A 7 -13.69 -4.52 -54.73
N ARG A 8 -13.42 -4.38 -53.41
CA ARG A 8 -13.83 -3.23 -52.58
C ARG A 8 -12.69 -2.67 -51.73
N PRO A 9 -11.73 -1.97 -52.31
CA PRO A 9 -10.54 -1.46 -51.57
C PRO A 9 -10.91 -0.46 -50.49
N VAL A 10 -11.98 0.34 -50.65
CA VAL A 10 -12.45 1.31 -49.65
C VAL A 10 -12.86 0.62 -48.34
N PHE A 11 -13.49 -0.56 -48.46
CA PHE A 11 -13.93 -1.32 -47.28
C PHE A 11 -12.73 -1.86 -46.46
N ALA A 12 -11.67 -2.28 -47.14
CA ALA A 12 -10.41 -2.69 -46.49
C ALA A 12 -9.75 -1.54 -45.70
N TRP A 13 -9.73 -0.34 -46.31
CA TRP A 13 -9.20 0.85 -45.64
C TRP A 13 -10.00 1.25 -44.40
N VAL A 14 -11.31 1.19 -44.45
CA VAL A 14 -12.17 1.51 -43.31
C VAL A 14 -11.93 0.52 -42.14
N ILE A 15 -11.86 -0.79 -42.45
CA ILE A 15 -11.56 -1.78 -41.40
C ILE A 15 -10.18 -1.57 -40.81
N ALA A 16 -9.16 -1.32 -41.63
CA ALA A 16 -7.80 -1.07 -41.14
C ALA A 16 -7.76 0.15 -40.21
N LEU A 17 -8.47 1.22 -40.56
CA LEU A 17 -8.55 2.45 -39.79
C LEU A 17 -9.29 2.23 -38.45
N PHE A 18 -10.36 1.42 -38.46
CA PHE A 18 -11.07 1.03 -37.24
C PHE A 18 -10.19 0.21 -36.28
N ILE A 19 -9.42 -0.75 -36.81
CA ILE A 19 -8.50 -1.57 -36.01
C ILE A 19 -7.40 -0.68 -35.41
N LEU A 20 -6.86 0.26 -36.19
CA LEU A 20 -5.82 1.18 -35.76
C LEU A 20 -6.34 2.11 -34.63
N LEU A 21 -7.53 2.68 -34.80
CA LEU A 21 -8.19 3.51 -33.78
C LEU A 21 -8.49 2.72 -32.51
N ALA A 22 -9.05 1.52 -32.64
CA ALA A 22 -9.33 0.64 -31.50
C ALA A 22 -8.06 0.28 -30.74
N GLY A 23 -6.95 -0.01 -31.46
CA GLY A 23 -5.64 -0.27 -30.85
C GLY A 23 -5.10 0.94 -30.08
N LEU A 24 -5.18 2.13 -30.67
CA LEU A 24 -4.74 3.38 -30.05
C LEU A 24 -5.52 3.71 -28.77
N LEU A 25 -6.82 3.47 -28.75
CA LEU A 25 -7.68 3.65 -27.57
C LEU A 25 -7.48 2.58 -26.50
N ALA A 26 -7.00 1.40 -26.89
CA ALA A 26 -6.74 0.31 -25.96
C ALA A 26 -5.43 0.50 -25.16
N ILE A 27 -4.42 1.15 -25.74
CA ILE A 27 -3.08 1.33 -25.14
C ILE A 27 -3.15 1.95 -23.72
N PRO A 28 -3.85 3.09 -23.47
CA PRO A 28 -3.89 3.70 -22.15
C PRO A 28 -4.68 2.87 -21.12
N ASN A 29 -5.52 1.93 -21.57
CA ASN A 29 -6.32 1.08 -20.69
C ASN A 29 -5.64 -0.26 -20.37
N LEU A 30 -4.47 -0.55 -20.96
CA LEU A 30 -3.73 -1.75 -20.58
C LEU A 30 -3.15 -1.57 -19.16
N PRO A 31 -3.43 -2.49 -18.22
CA PRO A 31 -2.79 -2.48 -16.91
C PRO A 31 -1.30 -2.80 -17.07
N VAL A 32 -0.46 -1.77 -17.01
CA VAL A 32 1.00 -1.94 -17.08
C VAL A 32 1.51 -2.19 -15.68
N SER A 33 1.56 -3.43 -15.25
CA SER A 33 2.29 -3.84 -14.07
C SER A 33 3.65 -4.39 -14.51
N GLN A 34 4.73 -3.64 -14.24
CA GLN A 34 6.09 -4.07 -14.59
C GLN A 34 6.56 -5.28 -13.79
N TYR A 35 5.96 -5.51 -12.61
CA TYR A 35 6.27 -6.66 -11.75
C TYR A 35 4.98 -7.24 -11.20
N PRO A 36 4.82 -8.58 -11.19
CA PRO A 36 3.73 -9.20 -10.46
C PRO A 36 3.86 -8.84 -8.98
N GLN A 37 2.76 -8.40 -8.37
CA GLN A 37 2.72 -8.15 -6.91
C GLN A 37 2.81 -9.52 -6.21
N ILE A 38 4.03 -9.94 -5.90
CA ILE A 38 4.31 -11.21 -5.21
C ILE A 38 4.15 -11.05 -3.70
N ALA A 39 4.32 -9.83 -3.19
CA ALA A 39 4.18 -9.54 -1.77
C ALA A 39 2.70 -9.49 -1.37
N PRO A 40 2.32 -10.17 -0.27
CA PRO A 40 0.97 -10.10 0.27
C PRO A 40 0.65 -8.65 0.66
N PRO A 41 -0.58 -8.16 0.39
CA PRO A 41 -0.96 -6.82 0.77
C PRO A 41 -1.00 -6.67 2.29
N THR A 42 -0.37 -5.63 2.80
CA THR A 42 -0.33 -5.31 4.23
C THR A 42 -0.96 -3.95 4.47
N ILE A 43 -1.86 -3.89 5.45
CA ILE A 43 -2.49 -2.66 5.93
C ILE A 43 -1.88 -2.34 7.30
N ILE A 44 -1.39 -1.11 7.45
CA ILE A 44 -0.77 -0.62 8.68
C ILE A 44 -1.73 0.34 9.37
N VAL A 45 -2.03 0.04 10.61
CA VAL A 45 -2.83 0.90 11.51
C VAL A 45 -1.89 1.54 12.51
N ASN A 46 -1.72 2.85 12.43
CA ASN A 46 -0.89 3.62 13.36
C ASN A 46 -1.76 4.46 14.28
N SER A 47 -1.44 4.44 15.57
CA SER A 47 -2.07 5.27 16.58
C SER A 47 -1.03 5.82 17.55
N VAL A 48 -1.35 6.94 18.22
CA VAL A 48 -0.48 7.58 19.18
C VAL A 48 -1.25 7.83 20.48
N TYR A 49 -0.71 7.33 21.59
CA TYR A 49 -1.20 7.62 22.94
C TYR A 49 -0.15 8.47 23.68
N PRO A 50 -0.26 9.80 23.63
CA PRO A 50 0.76 10.68 24.19
C PRO A 50 0.97 10.47 25.69
N GLY A 51 2.22 10.30 26.11
CA GLY A 51 2.59 10.15 27.52
C GLY A 51 2.35 8.76 28.12
N ALA A 52 1.85 7.81 27.34
CA ALA A 52 1.68 6.43 27.81
C ALA A 52 2.99 5.64 27.66
N SER A 53 3.20 4.68 28.57
CA SER A 53 4.29 3.71 28.45
C SER A 53 3.94 2.66 27.38
N ALA A 54 4.94 1.96 26.84
CA ALA A 54 4.73 0.88 25.86
C ALA A 54 3.73 -0.17 26.36
N GLN A 55 3.82 -0.53 27.65
CA GLN A 55 2.88 -1.49 28.25
C GLN A 55 1.45 -0.95 28.28
N THR A 56 1.26 0.33 28.65
CA THR A 56 -0.07 0.96 28.66
C THR A 56 -0.65 1.06 27.25
N VAL A 57 0.18 1.38 26.27
CA VAL A 57 -0.23 1.41 24.82
C VAL A 57 -0.65 0.02 24.39
N ASP A 58 0.13 -1.00 24.75
CA ASP A 58 -0.17 -2.38 24.39
C ASP A 58 -1.50 -2.85 24.94
N GLU A 59 -1.72 -2.68 26.26
CA GLU A 59 -2.93 -3.16 26.94
C GLU A 59 -4.20 -2.39 26.56
N SER A 60 -4.08 -1.06 26.34
CA SER A 60 -5.27 -0.20 26.15
C SER A 60 -5.59 0.16 24.71
N VAL A 61 -4.63 0.00 23.79
CA VAL A 61 -4.78 0.39 22.36
C VAL A 61 -4.49 -0.79 21.46
N THR A 62 -3.26 -1.32 21.51
CA THR A 62 -2.78 -2.33 20.57
C THR A 62 -3.60 -3.61 20.64
N SER A 63 -3.79 -4.16 21.86
CA SER A 63 -4.58 -5.38 22.07
C SER A 63 -6.04 -5.22 21.64
N LEU A 64 -6.64 -4.04 21.81
CA LEU A 64 -8.01 -3.80 21.35
C LEU A 64 -8.11 -3.80 19.82
N ILE A 65 -7.14 -3.19 19.14
CA ILE A 65 -7.07 -3.17 17.69
C ILE A 65 -6.84 -4.59 17.17
N GLU A 66 -5.90 -5.34 17.74
CA GLU A 66 -5.64 -6.73 17.36
C GLU A 66 -6.86 -7.62 17.48
N GLN A 67 -7.55 -7.55 18.61
CA GLN A 67 -8.76 -8.34 18.85
C GLN A 67 -9.83 -8.08 17.79
N GLU A 68 -10.02 -6.83 17.40
CA GLU A 68 -11.01 -6.47 16.39
C GLU A 68 -10.56 -6.84 14.97
N MET A 69 -9.26 -6.76 14.69
CA MET A 69 -8.70 -7.17 13.40
C MET A 69 -8.69 -8.70 13.26
N ASN A 70 -8.64 -9.43 14.37
CA ASN A 70 -8.69 -10.89 14.36
C ASN A 70 -10.03 -11.36 13.75
N GLY A 71 -9.92 -12.18 12.72
CA GLY A 71 -11.08 -12.62 11.92
C GLY A 71 -11.44 -11.70 10.76
N ALA A 72 -10.56 -10.79 10.33
CA ALA A 72 -10.70 -10.08 9.07
C ALA A 72 -10.64 -11.06 7.88
N GLU A 73 -11.46 -10.82 6.86
CA GLU A 73 -11.55 -11.71 5.71
C GLU A 73 -10.22 -11.76 4.95
N ASN A 74 -9.76 -12.98 4.63
CA ASN A 74 -8.49 -13.23 3.96
C ASN A 74 -7.25 -12.76 4.74
N MET A 75 -7.35 -12.48 6.03
CA MET A 75 -6.21 -12.20 6.87
C MET A 75 -5.29 -13.43 6.97
N LEU A 76 -3.98 -13.19 6.90
CA LEU A 76 -2.96 -14.21 7.05
C LEU A 76 -2.38 -14.19 8.46
N TYR A 77 -1.89 -13.04 8.90
CA TYR A 77 -1.37 -12.80 10.26
C TYR A 77 -1.38 -11.32 10.62
N ILE A 78 -1.20 -11.05 11.91
CA ILE A 78 -1.06 -9.70 12.48
C ILE A 78 0.28 -9.63 13.18
N GLU A 79 0.96 -8.51 13.02
CA GLU A 79 2.15 -8.13 13.77
C GLU A 79 1.93 -6.75 14.37
N SER A 80 2.23 -6.58 15.64
CA SER A 80 2.08 -5.30 16.31
C SER A 80 3.34 -4.89 17.06
N GLN A 81 3.48 -3.59 17.22
CA GLN A 81 4.58 -2.98 17.96
C GLN A 81 4.06 -1.79 18.77
N SER A 82 4.33 -1.82 20.08
CA SER A 82 4.05 -0.73 21.01
C SER A 82 5.36 -0.11 21.49
N GLN A 83 5.51 1.20 21.35
CA GLN A 83 6.73 1.93 21.65
C GLN A 83 6.58 2.80 22.92
N SER A 84 7.69 3.09 23.59
CA SER A 84 7.71 3.89 24.82
C SER A 84 7.41 5.38 24.62
N ASP A 85 7.39 5.85 23.37
CA ASP A 85 6.96 7.20 22.98
C ASP A 85 5.44 7.32 22.80
N GLY A 86 4.71 6.25 23.10
CA GLY A 86 3.25 6.20 22.97
C GLY A 86 2.76 5.77 21.61
N GLN A 87 3.64 5.40 20.66
CA GLN A 87 3.22 4.92 19.35
C GLN A 87 2.82 3.44 19.38
N SER A 88 1.74 3.12 18.66
CA SER A 88 1.33 1.76 18.34
C SER A 88 1.22 1.62 16.82
N SER A 89 1.79 0.54 16.30
CA SER A 89 1.69 0.14 14.90
C SER A 89 1.20 -1.30 14.80
N VAL A 90 0.07 -1.51 14.14
CA VAL A 90 -0.52 -2.83 13.91
C VAL A 90 -0.51 -3.11 12.42
N ASN A 91 0.23 -4.12 11.99
CA ASN A 91 0.38 -4.55 10.61
C ASN A 91 -0.52 -5.76 10.35
N VAL A 92 -1.53 -5.60 9.54
CA VAL A 92 -2.44 -6.67 9.13
C VAL A 92 -2.07 -7.13 7.74
N THR A 93 -1.56 -8.35 7.61
CA THR A 93 -1.16 -8.95 6.35
C THR A 93 -2.24 -9.89 5.83
N PHE A 94 -2.60 -9.71 4.57
CA PHE A 94 -3.66 -10.45 3.88
C PHE A 94 -3.08 -11.46 2.89
N ARG A 95 -3.88 -12.42 2.46
CA ARG A 95 -3.49 -13.42 1.47
C ARG A 95 -3.23 -12.76 0.11
N ASN A 96 -2.32 -13.36 -0.66
CA ASN A 96 -2.08 -12.94 -2.04
C ASN A 96 -3.37 -12.98 -2.86
N GLY A 97 -3.57 -11.94 -3.69
CA GLY A 97 -4.78 -11.79 -4.51
C GLY A 97 -5.91 -11.05 -3.80
N THR A 98 -5.78 -10.71 -2.51
CA THR A 98 -6.73 -9.82 -1.83
C THR A 98 -6.58 -8.40 -2.38
N ASN A 99 -7.72 -7.76 -2.70
CA ASN A 99 -7.70 -6.36 -3.14
C ASN A 99 -7.32 -5.45 -1.96
N PRO A 100 -6.20 -4.69 -2.04
CA PRO A 100 -5.73 -3.86 -0.92
C PRO A 100 -6.71 -2.73 -0.54
N GLU A 101 -7.53 -2.28 -1.49
CA GLU A 101 -8.51 -1.21 -1.23
C GLU A 101 -9.67 -1.73 -0.40
N LEU A 102 -10.20 -2.91 -0.75
CA LEU A 102 -11.26 -3.55 0.01
C LEU A 102 -10.78 -3.96 1.41
N ALA A 103 -9.55 -4.48 1.52
CA ALA A 103 -8.93 -4.79 2.81
C ALA A 103 -8.80 -3.55 3.69
N ALA A 104 -8.36 -2.41 3.13
CA ALA A 104 -8.27 -1.16 3.88
C ALA A 104 -9.64 -0.66 4.36
N VAL A 105 -10.69 -0.80 3.55
CA VAL A 105 -12.07 -0.45 3.93
C VAL A 105 -12.59 -1.36 5.05
N ASP A 106 -12.32 -2.68 4.99
CA ASP A 106 -12.72 -3.60 6.07
C ASP A 106 -12.01 -3.25 7.39
N VAL A 107 -10.69 -3.02 7.34
CA VAL A 107 -9.90 -2.56 8.49
C VAL A 107 -10.46 -1.25 9.07
N GLN A 108 -10.81 -0.29 8.22
CA GLN A 108 -11.40 0.98 8.65
C GLN A 108 -12.77 0.81 9.32
N ASN A 109 -13.62 -0.06 8.76
CA ASN A 109 -14.93 -0.34 9.33
C ASN A 109 -14.81 -1.05 10.70
N ARG A 110 -13.84 -1.97 10.83
CA ARG A 110 -13.52 -2.63 12.09
C ARG A 110 -13.02 -1.65 13.14
N LEU A 111 -12.09 -0.77 12.75
CA LEU A 111 -11.56 0.26 13.64
C LEU A 111 -12.66 1.20 14.17
N LYS A 112 -13.60 1.61 13.31
CA LYS A 112 -14.74 2.43 13.74
C LYS A 112 -15.61 1.77 14.81
N ARG A 113 -15.74 0.45 14.82
CA ARG A 113 -16.51 -0.27 15.83
C ARG A 113 -15.91 -0.18 17.22
N ILE A 114 -14.58 -0.11 17.31
CA ILE A 114 -13.87 -0.02 18.59
C ILE A 114 -13.47 1.39 18.99
N GLU A 115 -13.69 2.38 18.14
CA GLU A 115 -13.30 3.77 18.38
C GLU A 115 -13.78 4.31 19.72
N ALA A 116 -15.02 3.96 20.12
CA ALA A 116 -15.59 4.34 21.41
C ALA A 116 -14.93 3.65 22.62
N ARG A 117 -14.18 2.59 22.40
CA ARG A 117 -13.47 1.83 23.45
C ARG A 117 -12.02 2.28 23.60
N LEU A 118 -11.49 2.99 22.60
CA LEU A 118 -10.14 3.53 22.64
C LEU A 118 -10.05 4.71 23.62
N PRO A 119 -8.88 4.94 24.25
CA PRO A 119 -8.64 6.12 25.07
C PRO A 119 -8.91 7.40 24.29
N GLN A 120 -9.56 8.38 24.94
CA GLN A 120 -9.97 9.62 24.30
C GLN A 120 -8.77 10.39 23.70
N ALA A 121 -7.58 10.32 24.32
CA ALA A 121 -6.36 10.93 23.81
C ALA A 121 -5.94 10.33 22.45
N VAL A 122 -6.12 9.00 22.25
CA VAL A 122 -5.85 8.33 20.97
C VAL A 122 -6.84 8.75 19.91
N VAL A 123 -8.13 8.81 20.26
CA VAL A 123 -9.20 9.26 19.35
C VAL A 123 -8.98 10.70 18.90
N GLN A 124 -8.55 11.59 19.81
CA GLN A 124 -8.26 13.01 19.48
C GLN A 124 -7.05 13.16 18.55
N GLN A 125 -6.01 12.31 18.70
CA GLN A 125 -4.87 12.28 17.79
C GLN A 125 -5.23 11.69 16.42
N GLY A 126 -6.25 10.84 16.39
CA GLY A 126 -6.67 10.11 15.22
C GLY A 126 -5.84 8.83 15.00
N VAL A 127 -6.51 7.83 14.44
CA VAL A 127 -5.85 6.59 14.01
C VAL A 127 -5.70 6.61 12.49
N THR A 128 -4.47 6.40 12.02
CA THR A 128 -4.14 6.47 10.60
C THR A 128 -4.02 5.07 10.02
N ILE A 129 -4.67 4.86 8.88
CA ILE A 129 -4.59 3.60 8.12
C ILE A 129 -3.79 3.85 6.85
N THR A 130 -2.73 3.10 6.67
CA THR A 130 -1.85 3.20 5.50
C THR A 130 -1.67 1.83 4.86
N ARG A 131 -1.54 1.80 3.55
CA ARG A 131 -1.18 0.58 2.81
C ARG A 131 0.34 0.50 2.74
N ALA A 132 0.91 -0.63 3.15
CA ALA A 132 2.34 -0.86 2.96
C ALA A 132 2.64 -0.89 1.45
N ARG A 133 3.57 -0.05 1.03
CA ARG A 133 4.10 -0.07 -0.34
C ARG A 133 5.43 -0.81 -0.31
N SER A 134 5.47 -2.00 -0.88
CA SER A 134 6.71 -2.79 -1.02
C SER A 134 7.57 -2.34 -2.22
N ASN A 135 7.47 -1.07 -2.61
CA ASN A 135 8.17 -0.57 -3.81
C ASN A 135 9.62 -0.16 -3.54
N LEU A 136 10.13 -0.32 -2.32
CA LEU A 136 11.51 0.01 -1.99
C LEU A 136 12.40 -1.19 -2.33
N LEU A 137 12.99 -1.19 -3.52
CA LEU A 137 13.83 -2.28 -4.01
C LEU A 137 15.27 -2.19 -3.47
N LEU A 138 15.77 -0.99 -3.24
CA LEU A 138 17.15 -0.77 -2.83
C LEU A 138 17.28 0.57 -2.11
N PHE A 139 18.00 0.57 -0.99
CA PHE A 139 18.46 1.77 -0.31
C PHE A 139 19.98 1.79 -0.35
N VAL A 140 20.57 2.77 -1.07
CA VAL A 140 22.02 2.95 -1.14
C VAL A 140 22.39 4.16 -0.29
N SER A 141 23.22 3.94 0.73
CA SER A 141 23.79 5.02 1.52
C SER A 141 25.29 5.12 1.28
N LEU A 142 25.79 6.31 0.93
CA LEU A 142 27.21 6.61 0.85
C LEU A 142 27.68 7.22 2.18
N VAL A 143 28.67 6.57 2.79
CA VAL A 143 29.27 7.04 4.05
C VAL A 143 30.76 7.29 3.82
N SER A 144 31.23 8.50 4.16
CA SER A 144 32.67 8.80 4.15
C SER A 144 33.32 8.17 5.39
N THR A 145 34.16 7.16 5.19
CA THR A 145 34.90 6.48 6.27
C THR A 145 35.99 7.34 6.88
N GLU A 146 36.48 8.36 6.17
CA GLU A 146 37.55 9.26 6.64
C GLU A 146 37.06 10.64 7.10
N GLY A 147 35.77 10.93 7.01
CA GLY A 147 35.17 12.20 7.43
C GLY A 147 35.62 13.43 6.63
N LYS A 148 36.37 13.25 5.55
CA LYS A 148 36.99 14.35 4.76
C LYS A 148 36.05 14.91 3.66
N GLN A 149 34.93 14.26 3.37
CA GLN A 149 34.02 14.70 2.34
C GLN A 149 32.74 15.25 2.97
N SER A 150 32.29 16.41 2.47
CA SER A 150 31.05 17.02 2.91
C SER A 150 29.83 16.26 2.33
N SER A 151 28.68 16.35 3.02
CA SER A 151 27.43 15.76 2.52
C SER A 151 27.02 16.20 1.12
N VAL A 152 27.45 17.42 0.72
CA VAL A 152 27.22 17.98 -0.62
C VAL A 152 28.06 17.27 -1.68
N ALA A 153 29.34 17.00 -1.37
CA ALA A 153 30.22 16.26 -2.27
C ALA A 153 29.79 14.78 -2.44
N LEU A 154 29.23 14.15 -1.38
CA LEU A 154 28.67 12.81 -1.46
C LEU A 154 27.36 12.76 -2.26
N GLY A 155 26.58 13.86 -2.23
CA GLY A 155 25.35 13.98 -3.04
C GLY A 155 25.61 14.05 -4.55
N ASP A 156 26.71 14.67 -4.95
CA ASP A 156 27.11 14.80 -6.36
C ASP A 156 27.55 13.47 -7.00
N TYR A 157 27.95 12.49 -6.18
CA TYR A 157 28.26 11.13 -6.64
C TYR A 157 27.02 10.25 -6.86
N LEU A 158 25.82 10.67 -6.38
CA LEU A 158 24.57 9.93 -6.49
C LEU A 158 23.64 10.47 -7.59
N ALA A 159 23.97 11.62 -8.19
CA ALA A 159 23.25 12.23 -9.29
C ALA A 159 23.74 11.69 -10.65
#